data_997229229aeae299e227c842a442f379
#
_entry.id   997229229aeae299e227c842a442f379
#
_cell.length_a   1.000
_cell.length_b   1.000
_cell.length_c   1.000
_cell.angle_alpha   90.00
_cell.angle_beta   90.00
_cell.angle_gamma   90.00
#
_symmetry.space_group_name_H-M   'P 1'
#
loop_
_entity.id
_entity.type
_entity.pdbx_description
1 polymer ?
#
loop_
_entity_poly.entity_id
_entity_poly.type
_entity_poly.pdbx_seq_one_letter_code
_entity_poly.pdbx_strand_id
1 'polypeptide(L)'
;MNLKVIEKLTSEKFWRAKSKLNRTKIQRIFDNYSKKIDKSSFSTSFLNGKFVSVNFYVRDEVLDSYVELKFRFSPLNPRESLNFSTEVDSLPEIRILYKEITYRSYETYNKALKKDINNTIKELKSRLAQLEEML
;
A
#
# COMPACT_ATOMS: atom_id res chain seq x y z
N MET A 1 6.68 -10.32 5.54
CA MET A 1 5.80 -9.30 4.93
C MET A 1 5.36 -8.28 5.97
N ASN A 2 5.47 -7.02 5.64
CA ASN A 2 5.15 -5.94 6.58
C ASN A 2 3.66 -5.57 6.58
N LEU A 3 2.80 -6.52 6.98
CA LEU A 3 1.35 -6.32 6.99
C LEU A 3 0.91 -5.17 7.88
N LYS A 4 1.60 -4.95 9.01
CA LYS A 4 1.28 -3.84 9.92
C LYS A 4 1.44 -2.47 9.26
N VAL A 5 2.44 -2.31 8.39
CA VAL A 5 2.65 -1.07 7.64
C VAL A 5 1.54 -0.87 6.61
N ILE A 6 1.20 -1.92 5.88
CA ILE A 6 0.12 -1.88 4.90
C ILE A 6 -1.21 -1.55 5.59
N GLU A 7 -1.52 -2.22 6.69
CA GLU A 7 -2.73 -1.96 7.47
C GLU A 7 -2.80 -0.52 7.93
N LYS A 8 -1.71 0.01 8.47
CA LYS A 8 -1.65 1.38 8.97
C LYS A 8 -1.82 2.40 7.85
N LEU A 9 -1.08 2.27 6.75
CA LEU A 9 -1.16 3.20 5.62
C LEU A 9 -2.52 3.17 4.91
N THR A 10 -3.25 2.07 4.98
CA THR A 10 -4.58 1.94 4.39
C THR A 10 -5.71 2.27 5.37
N SER A 11 -5.40 2.66 6.59
CA SER A 11 -6.38 3.00 7.62
C SER A 11 -6.88 4.45 7.46
N GLU A 12 -8.18 4.64 7.35
CA GLU A 12 -8.78 5.98 7.35
C GLU A 12 -8.45 6.75 8.63
N LYS A 13 -8.47 6.06 9.77
CA LYS A 13 -8.17 6.66 11.08
C LYS A 13 -6.76 7.24 11.12
N PHE A 14 -5.80 6.56 10.54
CA PHE A 14 -4.42 7.03 10.46
C PHE A 14 -4.34 8.38 9.72
N TRP A 15 -4.99 8.48 8.56
CA TRP A 15 -4.95 9.68 7.74
C TRP A 15 -5.80 10.81 8.33
N ARG A 16 -6.99 10.51 8.86
CA ARG A 16 -7.86 11.51 9.48
C ARG A 16 -7.22 12.22 10.67
N ALA A 17 -6.32 11.55 11.36
CA ALA A 17 -5.58 12.15 12.48
C ALA A 17 -4.52 13.16 12.03
N LYS A 18 -4.20 13.22 10.73
CA LYS A 18 -3.23 14.17 10.19
C LYS A 18 -3.90 15.52 9.93
N SER A 19 -3.23 16.61 10.29
CA SER A 19 -3.70 17.96 10.02
C SER A 19 -2.77 18.66 9.05
N LYS A 20 -3.33 19.56 8.25
CA LYS A 20 -2.57 20.40 7.32
C LYS A 20 -1.63 19.59 6.41
N LEU A 21 -2.14 18.49 5.85
CA LEU A 21 -1.37 17.68 4.90
C LEU A 21 -1.10 18.47 3.62
N ASN A 22 0.13 18.38 3.15
CA ASN A 22 0.54 18.85 1.84
C ASN A 22 1.53 17.82 1.25
N ARG A 23 1.96 18.04 0.02
CA ARG A 23 2.88 17.12 -0.65
C ARG A 23 4.14 16.84 0.17
N THR A 24 4.73 17.87 0.77
CA THR A 24 5.96 17.73 1.56
C THR A 24 5.77 16.82 2.77
N LYS A 25 4.67 16.97 3.49
CA LYS A 25 4.34 16.12 4.65
C LYS A 25 4.04 14.69 4.22
N ILE A 26 3.28 14.52 3.15
CA ILE A 26 2.96 13.21 2.57
C ILE A 26 4.25 12.50 2.18
N GLN A 27 5.16 13.20 1.50
CA GLN A 27 6.47 12.67 1.12
C GLN A 27 7.23 12.13 2.34
N ARG A 28 7.28 12.90 3.43
CA ARG A 28 7.95 12.49 4.67
C ARG A 28 7.33 11.24 5.27
N ILE A 29 6.00 11.16 5.29
CA ILE A 29 5.30 9.98 5.82
C ILE A 29 5.70 8.73 5.06
N PHE A 30 5.63 8.77 3.73
CA PHE A 30 6.00 7.63 2.89
C PHE A 30 7.50 7.31 2.95
N ASP A 31 8.36 8.31 3.02
CA ASP A 31 9.80 8.11 3.22
C ASP A 31 10.10 7.36 4.51
N ASN A 32 9.43 7.74 5.60
CA ASN A 32 9.61 7.08 6.89
C ASN A 32 9.14 5.63 6.87
N TYR A 33 8.02 5.35 6.21
CA TYR A 33 7.52 3.98 6.10
C TYR A 33 8.30 3.13 5.11
N SER A 34 8.83 3.72 4.03
CA SER A 34 9.65 2.99 3.08
C SER A 34 10.94 2.43 3.70
N LYS A 35 11.49 3.13 4.69
CA LYS A 35 12.67 2.67 5.43
C LYS A 35 12.41 1.44 6.30
N LYS A 36 11.16 1.20 6.67
CA LYS A 36 10.75 0.07 7.50
C LYS A 36 10.43 -1.18 6.72
N ILE A 37 10.39 -1.08 5.40
CA ILE A 37 10.03 -2.18 4.51
C ILE A 37 11.20 -2.44 3.57
N ASP A 38 11.72 -3.65 3.61
CA ASP A 38 12.76 -4.08 2.67
C ASP A 38 12.16 -4.20 1.26
N LYS A 39 12.93 -3.72 0.27
CA LYS A 39 12.58 -3.83 -1.15
C LYS A 39 11.24 -3.18 -1.52
N SER A 40 10.87 -2.11 -0.81
CA SER A 40 9.74 -1.27 -1.20
C SER A 40 10.19 -0.14 -2.12
N SER A 41 9.29 0.32 -2.95
CA SER A 41 9.49 1.53 -3.75
C SER A 41 8.23 2.37 -3.73
N PHE A 42 8.39 3.66 -3.88
CA PHE A 42 7.26 4.56 -4.04
C PHE A 42 7.62 5.73 -4.93
N SER A 43 6.61 6.33 -5.48
CA SER A 43 6.74 7.57 -6.23
C SER A 43 5.61 8.52 -5.90
N THR A 44 5.87 9.82 -5.96
CA THR A 44 4.85 10.85 -5.82
C THR A 44 4.78 11.65 -7.10
N SER A 45 3.56 12.02 -7.50
CA SER A 45 3.35 12.82 -8.70
C SER A 45 2.13 13.72 -8.54
N PHE A 46 2.13 14.83 -9.31
CA PHE A 46 0.96 15.66 -9.48
C PHE A 46 0.32 15.34 -10.83
N LEU A 47 -0.93 14.90 -10.82
CA LEU A 47 -1.70 14.64 -12.02
C LEU A 47 -2.45 15.91 -12.42
N ASN A 48 -1.99 16.57 -13.48
CA ASN A 48 -2.65 17.78 -14.03
C ASN A 48 -2.89 18.89 -13.00
N GLY A 49 -2.05 18.97 -11.94
CA GLY A 49 -2.20 19.92 -10.86
C GLY A 49 -3.46 19.74 -9.99
N LYS A 50 -4.15 18.61 -10.13
CA LYS A 50 -5.41 18.35 -9.41
C LYS A 50 -5.27 17.49 -8.18
N PHE A 51 -4.31 16.55 -8.18
CA PHE A 51 -4.16 15.55 -7.13
C PHE A 51 -2.72 15.35 -6.74
N VAL A 52 -2.50 14.96 -5.50
CA VAL A 52 -1.23 14.35 -5.08
C VAL A 52 -1.43 12.84 -5.12
N SER A 53 -0.71 12.15 -5.99
CA SER A 53 -0.79 10.70 -6.14
C SER A 53 0.48 10.04 -5.64
N VAL A 54 0.32 8.98 -4.87
CA VAL A 54 1.43 8.21 -4.34
C VAL A 54 1.21 6.74 -4.67
N ASN A 55 2.23 6.11 -5.25
CA ASN A 55 2.25 4.67 -5.45
C ASN A 55 3.32 4.08 -4.52
N PHE A 56 2.96 3.04 -3.80
CA PHE A 56 3.82 2.39 -2.82
C PHE A 56 3.78 0.88 -3.03
N TYR A 57 4.94 0.27 -3.25
CA TYR A 57 5.04 -1.16 -3.58
C TYR A 57 5.67 -1.92 -2.42
N VAL A 58 5.09 -3.04 -2.07
CA VAL A 58 5.65 -3.97 -1.09
C VAL A 58 5.74 -5.35 -1.73
N ARG A 59 6.95 -5.90 -1.79
CA ARG A 59 7.16 -7.25 -2.33
C ARG A 59 7.25 -8.26 -1.20
N ASP A 60 6.66 -9.44 -1.42
CA ASP A 60 6.83 -10.60 -0.57
C ASP A 60 7.63 -11.65 -1.32
N GLU A 61 8.79 -12.02 -0.78
CA GLU A 61 9.66 -13.01 -1.40
C GLU A 61 9.13 -14.45 -1.24
N VAL A 62 8.44 -14.73 -0.14
CA VAL A 62 7.93 -16.08 0.12
C VAL A 62 6.80 -16.42 -0.84
N LEU A 63 5.86 -15.48 -1.03
CA LEU A 63 4.75 -15.66 -1.96
C LEU A 63 5.12 -15.32 -3.41
N ASP A 64 6.32 -14.77 -3.63
CA ASP A 64 6.77 -14.25 -4.92
C ASP A 64 5.73 -13.35 -5.58
N SER A 65 5.20 -12.44 -4.79
CA SER A 65 4.19 -11.48 -5.21
C SER A 65 4.44 -10.11 -4.61
N TYR A 66 3.81 -9.11 -5.16
CA TYR A 66 3.86 -7.77 -4.61
C TYR A 66 2.46 -7.18 -4.51
N VAL A 67 2.32 -6.22 -3.60
CA VAL A 67 1.11 -5.41 -3.48
C VAL A 67 1.47 -3.98 -3.83
N GLU A 68 0.60 -3.32 -4.59
CA GLU A 68 0.73 -1.90 -4.90
C GLU A 68 -0.37 -1.15 -4.16
N LEU A 69 0.04 -0.16 -3.37
CA LEU A 69 -0.86 0.74 -2.69
C LEU A 69 -0.91 2.05 -3.46
N LYS A 70 -2.09 2.45 -3.88
CA LYS A 70 -2.33 3.72 -4.58
C LYS A 70 -3.10 4.66 -3.69
N PHE A 71 -2.56 5.86 -3.50
CA PHE A 71 -3.16 6.91 -2.70
C PHE A 71 -3.38 8.12 -3.58
N ARG A 72 -4.55 8.73 -3.48
CA ARG A 72 -4.86 9.97 -4.19
C ARG A 72 -5.45 10.98 -3.22
N PHE A 73 -4.72 12.08 -3.04
CA PHE A 73 -5.11 13.18 -2.16
C PHE A 73 -5.64 14.33 -3.00
N SER A 74 -6.84 14.78 -2.69
CA SER A 74 -7.48 15.90 -3.37
C SER A 74 -7.18 17.22 -2.65
N PRO A 75 -7.03 18.35 -3.37
CA PRO A 75 -6.88 19.65 -2.72
C PRO A 75 -8.12 19.99 -1.91
N LEU A 76 -7.94 20.67 -0.77
CA LEU A 76 -9.07 21.19 0.01
C LEU A 76 -9.86 22.23 -0.79
N ASN A 77 -9.17 23.06 -1.54
CA ASN A 77 -9.78 24.04 -2.42
C ASN A 77 -9.56 23.62 -3.88
N PRO A 78 -10.62 23.15 -4.58
CA PRO A 78 -10.47 22.68 -5.97
C PRO A 78 -10.05 23.77 -6.97
N ARG A 79 -10.18 25.05 -6.59
CA ARG A 79 -9.80 26.18 -7.44
C ARG A 79 -8.35 26.58 -7.31
N GLU A 80 -7.67 26.10 -6.27
CA GLU A 80 -6.29 26.41 -5.99
C GLU A 80 -5.36 25.50 -6.79
N SER A 81 -4.30 26.07 -7.36
CA SER A 81 -3.26 25.29 -8.02
C SER A 81 -2.42 24.54 -6.99
N LEU A 82 -2.19 23.25 -7.22
CA LEU A 82 -1.38 22.44 -6.33
C LEU A 82 0.11 22.78 -6.47
N ASN A 83 0.73 23.08 -5.33
CA ASN A 83 2.17 23.18 -5.19
C ASN A 83 2.60 22.38 -3.96
N PHE A 84 3.87 22.41 -3.59
CA PHE A 84 4.40 21.61 -2.48
C PHE A 84 3.76 21.91 -1.14
N SER A 85 3.29 23.14 -0.93
CA SER A 85 2.69 23.60 0.33
C SER A 85 1.17 23.64 0.33
N THR A 86 0.53 23.44 -0.81
CA THR A 86 -0.93 23.47 -0.92
C THR A 86 -1.53 22.35 -0.06
N GLU A 87 -2.48 22.74 0.80
CA GLU A 87 -3.15 21.81 1.68
C GLU A 87 -4.12 20.90 0.92
N VAL A 88 -4.06 19.60 1.23
CA VAL A 88 -4.94 18.59 0.65
C VAL A 88 -5.80 17.96 1.73
N ASP A 89 -6.89 17.31 1.30
CA ASP A 89 -7.74 16.53 2.20
C ASP A 89 -6.89 15.43 2.85
N SER A 90 -7.03 15.29 4.16
CA SER A 90 -6.28 14.27 4.91
C SER A 90 -6.77 12.84 4.66
N LEU A 91 -7.96 12.68 4.08
CA LEU A 91 -8.47 11.34 3.73
C LEU A 91 -8.25 11.07 2.24
N PRO A 92 -7.24 10.28 1.88
CA PRO A 92 -7.02 9.93 0.48
C PRO A 92 -8.00 8.88 -0.01
N GLU A 93 -8.17 8.82 -1.32
CA GLU A 93 -8.73 7.64 -1.97
C GLU A 93 -7.64 6.57 -2.00
N ILE A 94 -7.91 5.40 -1.45
CA ILE A 94 -6.95 4.31 -1.30
C ILE A 94 -7.38 3.10 -2.12
N ARG A 95 -6.45 2.56 -2.90
CA ARG A 95 -6.64 1.32 -3.65
C ARG A 95 -5.47 0.39 -3.37
N ILE A 96 -5.79 -0.89 -3.19
CA ILE A 96 -4.82 -1.95 -2.93
C ILE A 96 -4.88 -2.91 -4.12
N LEU A 97 -3.81 -2.96 -4.91
CA LEU A 97 -3.73 -3.83 -6.07
C LEU A 97 -2.89 -5.06 -5.72
N TYR A 98 -3.52 -6.23 -5.80
CA TYR A 98 -2.89 -7.50 -5.49
C TYR A 98 -3.33 -8.55 -6.50
N LYS A 99 -2.39 -9.16 -7.20
CA LYS A 99 -2.65 -10.19 -8.23
C LYS A 99 -3.73 -9.77 -9.22
N GLU A 100 -3.57 -8.59 -9.81
CA GLU A 100 -4.47 -8.02 -10.83
C GLU A 100 -5.88 -7.66 -10.33
N ILE A 101 -6.13 -7.76 -9.03
CA ILE A 101 -7.40 -7.38 -8.42
C ILE A 101 -7.21 -6.12 -7.58
N THR A 102 -8.13 -5.18 -7.72
CA THR A 102 -8.15 -3.95 -6.93
C THR A 102 -9.07 -4.13 -5.73
N TYR A 103 -8.50 -3.97 -4.53
CA TYR A 103 -9.24 -3.98 -3.27
C TYR A 103 -9.33 -2.56 -2.73
N ARG A 104 -10.46 -2.21 -2.14
CA ARG A 104 -10.70 -0.87 -1.58
C ARG A 104 -10.56 -0.81 -0.07
N SER A 105 -10.39 -1.94 0.59
CA SER A 105 -10.16 -1.99 2.04
C SER A 105 -9.08 -3.01 2.38
N TYR A 106 -8.40 -2.76 3.49
CA TYR A 106 -7.43 -3.71 4.01
C TYR A 106 -8.07 -5.07 4.32
N GLU A 107 -9.29 -5.05 4.86
CA GLU A 107 -10.00 -6.29 5.24
C GLU A 107 -10.21 -7.22 4.06
N THR A 108 -10.69 -6.70 2.93
CA THR A 108 -10.93 -7.52 1.73
C THR A 108 -9.61 -8.02 1.12
N TYR A 109 -8.60 -7.18 1.07
CA TYR A 109 -7.25 -7.58 0.65
C TYR A 109 -6.69 -8.66 1.57
N ASN A 110 -6.79 -8.49 2.87
CA ASN A 110 -6.25 -9.43 3.85
C ASN A 110 -6.90 -10.81 3.77
N LYS A 111 -8.20 -10.89 3.47
CA LYS A 111 -8.89 -12.16 3.23
C LYS A 111 -8.30 -12.90 2.03
N ALA A 112 -8.07 -12.19 0.94
CA ALA A 112 -7.46 -12.78 -0.27
C ALA A 112 -6.03 -13.23 0.00
N LEU A 113 -5.26 -12.42 0.72
CA LEU A 113 -3.89 -12.76 1.10
C LEU A 113 -3.83 -14.01 1.98
N LYS A 114 -4.68 -14.11 2.99
CA LYS A 114 -4.74 -15.27 3.88
C LYS A 114 -5.09 -16.55 3.13
N LYS A 115 -6.00 -16.46 2.16
CA LYS A 115 -6.34 -17.60 1.30
C LYS A 115 -5.11 -18.06 0.51
N ASP A 116 -4.35 -17.14 -0.06
CA ASP A 116 -3.15 -17.46 -0.81
C ASP A 116 -2.06 -18.04 0.10
N ILE A 117 -1.89 -17.50 1.29
CA ILE A 117 -0.97 -18.04 2.30
C ILE A 117 -1.32 -19.50 2.64
N ASN A 118 -2.60 -19.77 2.90
CA ASN A 118 -3.06 -21.12 3.22
C ASN A 118 -2.85 -22.08 2.05
N ASN A 119 -3.10 -21.66 0.82
CA ASN A 119 -2.84 -22.47 -0.36
C ASN A 119 -1.35 -22.76 -0.53
N THR A 120 -0.49 -21.76 -0.30
CA THR A 120 0.96 -21.93 -0.37
C THR A 120 1.44 -22.89 0.69
N ILE A 121 0.92 -22.84 1.92
CA ILE A 121 1.25 -23.80 2.98
C ILE A 121 0.91 -25.22 2.55
N LYS A 122 -0.27 -25.43 1.97
CA LYS A 122 -0.70 -26.75 1.48
C LYS A 122 0.22 -27.28 0.39
N GLU A 123 0.60 -26.42 -0.56
CA GLU A 123 1.53 -26.80 -1.63
C GLU A 123 2.89 -27.17 -1.10
N LEU A 124 3.44 -26.40 -0.16
CA LEU A 124 4.74 -26.67 0.45
C LEU A 124 4.74 -27.97 1.25
N LYS A 125 3.66 -28.24 1.99
CA LYS A 125 3.51 -29.50 2.73
C LYS A 125 3.43 -30.70 1.78
N SER A 126 2.73 -30.55 0.67
CA SER A 126 2.64 -31.60 -0.35
C SER A 126 4.01 -31.89 -0.98
N ARG A 127 4.78 -30.84 -1.32
CA ARG A 127 6.12 -30.97 -1.85
C ARG A 127 7.07 -31.64 -0.85
N LEU A 128 6.96 -31.25 0.43
CA LEU A 128 7.80 -31.85 1.48
C LEU A 128 7.52 -33.34 1.60
N ALA A 129 6.25 -33.74 1.63
CA ALA A 129 5.84 -35.12 1.69
C ALA A 129 6.40 -35.92 0.49
N GLN A 130 6.33 -35.38 -0.71
CA GLN A 130 6.88 -36.01 -1.91
C GLN A 130 8.40 -36.19 -1.82
N LEU A 131 9.13 -35.20 -1.31
CA LEU A 131 10.55 -35.26 -1.13
C LEU A 131 10.95 -36.30 -0.07
N GLU A 132 10.21 -36.39 1.02
CA GLU A 132 10.42 -37.38 2.07
C GLU A 132 10.25 -38.82 1.58
N GLU A 133 9.26 -39.03 0.68
CA GLU A 133 9.07 -40.34 0.04
C GLU A 133 10.25 -40.77 -0.83
N MET A 134 11.03 -39.82 -1.33
CA MET A 134 12.20 -40.10 -2.14
C MET A 134 13.42 -40.53 -1.35
N LEU A 135 13.38 -40.34 -0.04
CA LEU A 135 14.44 -40.74 0.86
C LEU A 135 14.29 -42.22 1.26
#